data_5da7e0e04e98ac945c2df4ac3630832f
#
_entry.id   5da7e0e04e98ac945c2df4ac3630832f
#
_cell.length_a   1.000
_cell.length_b   1.000
_cell.length_c   1.000
_cell.angle_alpha   90.00
_cell.angle_beta   90.00
_cell.angle_gamma   90.00
#
_symmetry.space_group_name_H-M   'P 1'
#
loop_
_entity.id
_entity.type
_entity.pdbx_description
1 polymer ?
#
loop_
_entity_poly.entity_id
_entity_poly.type
_entity_poly.pdbx_seq_one_letter_code
_entity_poly.pdbx_strand_id
1 'polypeptide(L)'
;MKKDILKIANECRDWAEEYASNYPQEFDKSLGCFCAIGASYLSEKLKSMGIDNQLALFDDKFMAHCFVIVDKYIVDITATQFNSDTIRKANKGKNLKPVEIRKKDDIDYNFFDFWEISATFADYQSLLSHQQKTNWPKAQRLDGHKKLRKSLYNKI
;
A
#
# COMPACT_ATOMS: atom_id res chain seq x y z
N MET A 1 15.05 4.23 -14.03
CA MET A 1 14.46 4.42 -12.68
C MET A 1 12.94 4.37 -12.69
N LYS A 2 12.17 5.35 -13.18
CA LYS A 2 10.68 5.29 -13.14
C LYS A 2 10.09 4.07 -13.87
N LYS A 3 10.66 3.66 -15.01
CA LYS A 3 10.22 2.47 -15.76
C LYS A 3 10.45 1.18 -14.96
N ASP A 4 11.57 1.09 -14.26
CA ASP A 4 11.92 -0.09 -13.46
C ASP A 4 11.01 -0.19 -12.23
N ILE A 5 10.76 0.95 -11.57
CA ILE A 5 9.79 1.03 -10.46
C ILE A 5 8.41 0.60 -10.94
N LEU A 6 7.95 1.07 -12.09
CA LEU A 6 6.64 0.71 -12.64
C LEU A 6 6.55 -0.79 -12.93
N LYS A 7 7.59 -1.38 -13.51
CA LYS A 7 7.65 -2.82 -13.78
C LYS A 7 7.52 -3.62 -12.48
N ILE A 8 8.36 -3.30 -11.49
CA ILE A 8 8.35 -3.97 -10.18
C ILE A 8 6.99 -3.80 -9.49
N ALA A 9 6.43 -2.60 -9.53
CA ALA A 9 5.14 -2.31 -8.92
C ALA A 9 3.99 -3.10 -9.58
N ASN A 10 4.00 -3.28 -10.91
CA ASN A 10 3.02 -4.12 -11.59
C ASN A 10 3.17 -5.60 -11.20
N GLU A 11 4.39 -6.14 -11.15
CA GLU A 11 4.63 -7.51 -10.67
C GLU A 11 4.13 -7.70 -9.23
N CYS A 12 4.34 -6.71 -8.37
CA CYS A 12 3.84 -6.75 -7.00
C CYS A 12 2.31 -6.63 -6.94
N ARG A 13 1.70 -5.86 -7.84
CA ARG A 13 0.24 -5.77 -7.95
C ARG A 13 -0.37 -7.11 -8.39
N ASP A 14 0.18 -7.73 -9.41
CA ASP A 14 -0.26 -9.05 -9.90
C ASP A 14 -0.17 -10.10 -8.78
N TRP A 15 0.93 -10.11 -8.05
CA TRP A 15 1.09 -10.95 -6.86
C TRP A 15 0.01 -10.67 -5.80
N ALA A 16 -0.29 -9.39 -5.52
CA ALA A 16 -1.28 -9.00 -4.53
C ALA A 16 -2.69 -9.46 -4.93
N GLU A 17 -3.05 -9.33 -6.19
CA GLU A 17 -4.35 -9.79 -6.73
C GLU A 17 -4.48 -11.31 -6.68
N GLU A 18 -3.44 -12.04 -7.09
CA GLU A 18 -3.40 -13.50 -7.00
C GLU A 18 -3.54 -13.96 -5.55
N TYR A 19 -2.78 -13.34 -4.64
CA TYR A 19 -2.87 -13.68 -3.22
C TYR A 19 -4.25 -13.39 -2.66
N ALA A 20 -4.80 -12.20 -2.90
CA ALA A 20 -6.12 -11.82 -2.42
C ALA A 20 -7.23 -12.74 -2.95
N SER A 21 -7.10 -13.25 -4.17
CA SER A 21 -8.05 -14.19 -4.77
C SER A 21 -8.15 -15.53 -4.03
N ASN A 22 -7.11 -15.92 -3.31
CA ASN A 22 -7.11 -17.12 -2.47
C ASN A 22 -7.82 -16.93 -1.12
N TYR A 23 -8.12 -15.67 -0.76
CA TYR A 23 -8.79 -15.30 0.49
C TYR A 23 -9.95 -14.33 0.23
N PRO A 24 -10.96 -14.72 -0.57
CA PRO A 24 -12.03 -13.81 -1.02
C PRO A 24 -12.94 -13.34 0.12
N GLN A 25 -12.88 -14.00 1.29
CA GLN A 25 -13.63 -13.58 2.49
C GLN A 25 -12.94 -12.45 3.25
N GLU A 26 -11.65 -12.24 3.01
CA GLU A 26 -10.83 -11.24 3.72
C GLU A 26 -10.47 -10.06 2.85
N PHE A 27 -10.30 -10.29 1.55
CA PHE A 27 -9.89 -9.28 0.59
C PHE A 27 -10.89 -9.21 -0.56
N ASP A 28 -11.30 -8.01 -0.90
CA ASP A 28 -12.09 -7.76 -2.10
C ASP A 28 -11.19 -7.51 -3.33
N LYS A 29 -11.80 -7.41 -4.50
CA LYS A 29 -11.08 -7.14 -5.75
C LYS A 29 -10.38 -5.78 -5.79
N SER A 30 -10.77 -4.86 -4.91
CA SER A 30 -10.13 -3.54 -4.80
C SER A 30 -8.87 -3.55 -3.97
N LEU A 31 -8.52 -4.69 -3.33
CA LEU A 31 -7.46 -4.85 -2.35
C LEU A 31 -7.66 -4.00 -1.08
N GLY A 32 -8.90 -3.79 -0.67
CA GLY A 32 -9.22 -3.22 0.63
C GLY A 32 -8.55 -4.01 1.76
N CYS A 33 -8.03 -3.30 2.76
CA CYS A 33 -7.28 -3.88 3.88
C CYS A 33 -5.92 -4.53 3.52
N PHE A 34 -5.47 -4.47 2.27
CA PHE A 34 -4.21 -5.05 1.80
C PHE A 34 -3.04 -4.06 1.80
N CYS A 35 -3.29 -2.78 2.04
CA CYS A 35 -2.31 -1.69 1.81
C CYS A 35 -0.98 -1.88 2.56
N ALA A 36 -1.01 -2.21 3.84
CA ALA A 36 0.21 -2.39 4.63
C ALA A 36 1.07 -3.56 4.11
N ILE A 37 0.44 -4.65 3.73
CA ILE A 37 1.09 -5.85 3.21
C ILE A 37 1.60 -5.61 1.80
N GLY A 38 0.78 -5.05 0.94
CA GLY A 38 1.15 -4.72 -0.43
C GLY A 38 2.31 -3.74 -0.49
N ALA A 39 2.26 -2.68 0.30
CA ALA A 39 3.35 -1.71 0.40
C ALA A 39 4.64 -2.34 0.93
N SER A 40 4.53 -3.21 1.93
CA SER A 40 5.71 -3.89 2.50
C SER A 40 6.35 -4.86 1.52
N TYR A 41 5.54 -5.63 0.79
CA TYR A 41 6.05 -6.52 -0.26
C TYR A 41 6.75 -5.74 -1.37
N LEU A 42 6.15 -4.65 -1.84
CA LEU A 42 6.74 -3.75 -2.82
C LEU A 42 8.06 -3.16 -2.31
N SER A 43 8.09 -2.69 -1.06
CA SER A 43 9.29 -2.12 -0.44
C SER A 43 10.46 -3.10 -0.44
N GLU A 44 10.23 -4.33 0.00
CA GLU A 44 11.27 -5.36 0.04
C GLU A 44 11.73 -5.77 -1.36
N LYS A 45 10.80 -5.85 -2.31
CA LYS A 45 11.14 -6.14 -3.71
C LYS A 45 12.03 -5.05 -4.33
N LEU A 46 11.71 -3.78 -4.08
CA LEU A 46 12.52 -2.64 -4.54
C LEU A 46 13.91 -2.67 -3.91
N LYS A 47 14.02 -2.92 -2.59
CA LYS A 47 15.31 -3.04 -1.90
C LYS A 47 16.17 -4.17 -2.45
N SER A 48 15.55 -5.32 -2.74
CA SER A 48 16.28 -6.46 -3.35
C SER A 48 16.86 -6.14 -4.72
N MET A 49 16.35 -5.11 -5.39
CA MET A 49 16.86 -4.58 -6.66
C MET A 49 17.78 -3.37 -6.48
N GLY A 50 18.19 -3.06 -5.25
CA GLY A 50 19.07 -1.93 -4.95
C GLY A 50 18.39 -0.56 -5.02
N ILE A 51 17.06 -0.50 -4.95
CA ILE A 51 16.30 0.74 -4.99
C ILE A 51 15.89 1.13 -3.57
N ASP A 52 16.52 2.15 -3.04
CA ASP A 52 16.22 2.71 -1.72
C ASP A 52 14.78 3.25 -1.68
N ASN A 53 14.10 2.93 -0.60
CA ASN A 53 12.71 3.34 -0.41
C ASN A 53 12.32 3.32 1.06
N GLN A 54 11.17 3.91 1.35
CA GLN A 54 10.54 3.90 2.67
C GLN A 54 9.07 3.54 2.54
N LEU A 55 8.55 2.86 3.55
CA LEU A 55 7.11 2.74 3.77
C LEU A 55 6.57 4.06 4.29
N ALA A 56 5.43 4.49 3.79
CA ALA A 56 4.72 5.67 4.25
C ALA A 56 3.33 5.29 4.75
N LEU A 57 2.92 5.95 5.81
CA LEU A 57 1.60 5.82 6.42
C LEU A 57 0.87 7.16 6.34
N PHE A 58 -0.33 7.15 5.80
CA PHE A 58 -1.37 8.11 6.08
C PHE A 58 -2.24 7.56 7.21
N ASP A 59 -2.51 8.34 8.22
CA ASP A 59 -3.34 7.94 9.35
C ASP A 59 -4.13 9.14 9.86
N ASP A 60 -5.44 9.02 9.80
CA ASP A 60 -6.36 9.90 10.50
C ASP A 60 -7.30 9.08 11.40
N LYS A 61 -8.21 9.73 12.11
CA LYS A 61 -9.12 9.03 13.02
C LYS A 61 -10.15 8.11 12.34
N PHE A 62 -10.27 8.17 11.01
CA PHE A 62 -11.27 7.41 10.24
C PHE A 62 -10.65 6.37 9.33
N MET A 63 -9.45 6.64 8.82
CA MET A 63 -8.82 5.85 7.77
C MET A 63 -7.31 5.83 7.93
N ALA A 64 -6.71 4.70 7.57
CA ALA A 64 -5.26 4.59 7.45
C ALA A 64 -4.92 3.93 6.11
N HIS A 65 -3.82 4.35 5.51
CA HIS A 65 -3.35 3.82 4.24
C HIS A 65 -1.83 3.77 4.19
N CYS A 66 -1.29 2.69 3.59
CA CYS A 66 0.14 2.50 3.41
C CYS A 66 0.51 2.49 1.92
N PHE A 67 1.62 3.11 1.62
CA PHE A 67 2.22 3.17 0.29
C PHE A 67 3.74 3.26 0.40
N VAL A 68 4.45 3.28 -0.72
CA VAL A 68 5.92 3.34 -0.75
C VAL A 68 6.37 4.69 -1.30
N ILE A 69 7.43 5.23 -0.72
CA ILE A 69 8.12 6.42 -1.24
C ILE A 69 9.46 5.97 -1.82
N VAL A 70 9.70 6.32 -3.07
CA VAL A 70 10.97 6.13 -3.77
C VAL A 70 11.44 7.48 -4.28
N ASP A 71 12.46 8.06 -3.65
CA ASP A 71 12.93 9.40 -3.96
C ASP A 71 11.76 10.42 -3.91
N LYS A 72 11.45 11.06 -5.02
CA LYS A 72 10.34 12.02 -5.14
C LYS A 72 9.00 11.38 -5.53
N TYR A 73 8.95 10.07 -5.70
CA TYR A 73 7.73 9.38 -6.14
C TYR A 73 7.01 8.71 -5.00
N ILE A 74 5.67 8.79 -5.04
CA ILE A 74 4.76 7.91 -4.34
C ILE A 74 4.46 6.74 -5.27
N VAL A 75 4.52 5.53 -4.73
CA VAL A 75 4.21 4.29 -5.44
C VAL A 75 3.17 3.52 -4.63
N ASP A 76 1.98 3.37 -5.19
CA ASP A 76 0.85 2.72 -4.53
C ASP A 76 0.27 1.64 -5.43
N ILE A 77 0.28 0.41 -4.95
CA ILE A 77 -0.25 -0.76 -5.66
C ILE A 77 -1.64 -1.18 -5.16
N THR A 78 -2.21 -0.46 -4.22
CA THR A 78 -3.51 -0.76 -3.60
C THR A 78 -4.49 0.41 -3.64
N ALA A 79 -4.17 1.47 -4.37
CA ALA A 79 -4.98 2.68 -4.46
C ALA A 79 -6.41 2.44 -4.99
N THR A 80 -6.63 1.38 -5.76
CA THR A 80 -7.96 1.02 -6.30
C THR A 80 -9.02 0.76 -5.22
N GLN A 81 -8.63 0.50 -3.98
CA GLN A 81 -9.56 0.42 -2.86
C GLN A 81 -10.36 1.73 -2.64
N PHE A 82 -9.83 2.85 -3.14
CA PHE A 82 -10.47 4.16 -3.07
C PHE A 82 -11.31 4.51 -4.30
N ASN A 83 -11.56 3.57 -5.20
CA ASN A 83 -12.43 3.74 -6.37
C ASN A 83 -13.93 3.51 -6.05
N SER A 84 -14.31 3.41 -4.78
CA SER A 84 -15.73 3.33 -4.40
C SER A 84 -16.49 4.60 -4.84
N ASP A 85 -17.77 4.46 -5.12
CA ASP A 85 -18.58 5.58 -5.61
C ASP A 85 -18.55 6.80 -4.69
N THR A 86 -18.54 6.58 -3.37
CA THR A 86 -18.50 7.66 -2.39
C THR A 86 -17.20 8.43 -2.46
N ILE A 87 -16.07 7.73 -2.48
CA ILE A 87 -14.74 8.34 -2.54
C ILE A 87 -14.49 8.95 -3.91
N ARG A 88 -14.91 8.27 -4.98
CA ARG A 88 -14.80 8.78 -6.35
C ARG A 88 -15.52 10.11 -6.55
N LYS A 89 -16.70 10.30 -5.96
CA LYS A 89 -17.41 11.58 -5.98
C LYS A 89 -16.60 12.68 -5.29
N ALA A 90 -16.03 12.39 -4.12
CA ALA A 90 -15.14 13.32 -3.43
C ALA A 90 -13.89 13.66 -4.27
N ASN A 91 -13.38 12.72 -5.04
CA ASN A 91 -12.23 12.86 -5.93
C ASN A 91 -12.60 13.35 -7.36
N LYS A 92 -13.69 14.08 -7.51
CA LYS A 92 -14.15 14.65 -8.80
C LYS A 92 -14.29 13.62 -9.93
N GLY A 93 -14.71 12.41 -9.61
CA GLY A 93 -14.93 11.32 -10.55
C GLY A 93 -13.67 10.63 -11.08
N LYS A 94 -12.49 10.97 -10.60
CA LYS A 94 -11.23 10.32 -11.01
C LYS A 94 -11.15 8.88 -10.48
N ASN A 95 -10.81 7.95 -11.37
CA ASN A 95 -10.46 6.58 -11.00
C ASN A 95 -8.95 6.43 -10.84
N LEU A 96 -8.55 5.74 -9.79
CA LEU A 96 -7.17 5.36 -9.54
C LEU A 96 -6.83 4.09 -10.33
N LYS A 97 -5.61 4.03 -10.83
CA LYS A 97 -5.09 2.87 -11.56
C LYS A 97 -4.66 1.77 -10.57
N PRO A 98 -4.57 0.52 -11.03
CA PRO A 98 -4.04 -0.58 -10.21
C PRO A 98 -2.66 -0.28 -9.61
N VAL A 99 -1.81 0.42 -10.37
CA VAL A 99 -0.53 0.95 -9.90
C VAL A 99 -0.51 2.45 -10.14
N GLU A 100 -0.37 3.21 -9.08
CA GLU A 100 -0.17 4.66 -9.13
C GLU A 100 1.30 5.01 -8.83
N ILE A 101 1.90 5.79 -9.72
CA ILE A 101 3.22 6.38 -9.51
C ILE A 101 3.09 7.87 -9.77
N ARG A 102 3.18 8.66 -8.70
CA ARG A 102 3.03 10.12 -8.75
C ARG A 102 4.20 10.81 -8.08
N LYS A 103 4.54 12.00 -8.54
CA LYS A 103 5.47 12.85 -7.82
C LYS A 103 4.77 13.44 -6.59
N LYS A 104 5.51 13.61 -5.50
CA LYS A 104 5.00 14.23 -4.26
C LYS A 104 4.53 15.67 -4.45
N ASP A 105 5.12 16.38 -5.41
CA ASP A 105 4.81 17.77 -5.78
C ASP A 105 3.79 17.88 -6.93
N ASP A 106 3.22 16.75 -7.37
CA ASP A 106 2.18 16.74 -8.40
C ASP A 106 0.92 17.43 -7.85
N ILE A 107 0.34 18.34 -8.62
CA ILE A 107 -0.88 19.05 -8.23
C ILE A 107 -2.05 18.09 -7.98
N ASP A 108 -2.09 16.96 -8.68
CA ASP A 108 -3.07 15.90 -8.47
C ASP A 108 -2.82 15.10 -7.17
N TYR A 109 -1.63 15.18 -6.60
CA TYR A 109 -1.33 14.58 -5.31
C TYR A 109 -2.18 15.16 -4.18
N ASN A 110 -2.36 16.47 -4.17
CA ASN A 110 -3.16 17.17 -3.17
C ASN A 110 -4.67 16.86 -3.22
N PHE A 111 -5.12 16.10 -4.22
CA PHE A 111 -6.51 15.63 -4.28
C PHE A 111 -6.77 14.34 -3.50
N PHE A 112 -5.71 13.67 -3.07
CA PHE A 112 -5.81 12.36 -2.41
C PHE A 112 -5.17 12.44 -1.04
N ASP A 113 -5.96 12.86 -0.04
CA ASP A 113 -5.50 13.01 1.35
C ASP A 113 -4.85 11.73 1.89
N PHE A 114 -5.28 10.57 1.39
CA PHE A 114 -4.71 9.28 1.80
C PHE A 114 -3.25 9.04 1.31
N TRP A 115 -2.66 9.96 0.56
CA TRP A 115 -1.23 10.00 0.27
C TRP A 115 -0.48 11.06 1.08
N GLU A 116 -1.15 11.75 1.98
CA GLU A 116 -0.49 12.60 2.95
C GLU A 116 0.32 11.75 3.93
N ILE A 117 1.55 12.18 4.19
CA ILE A 117 2.49 11.38 4.97
C ILE A 117 2.39 11.76 6.43
N SER A 118 1.82 10.88 7.25
CA SER A 118 1.79 11.01 8.71
C SER A 118 3.06 10.47 9.37
N ALA A 119 3.61 9.37 8.83
CA ALA A 119 4.84 8.74 9.31
C ALA A 119 5.52 7.94 8.20
N THR A 120 6.84 7.70 8.36
CA THR A 120 7.62 6.84 7.47
C THR A 120 8.34 5.76 8.27
N PHE A 121 8.59 4.61 7.63
CA PHE A 121 9.23 3.46 8.25
C PHE A 121 10.26 2.85 7.29
N ALA A 122 11.37 2.41 7.84
CA ALA A 122 12.42 1.77 7.04
C ALA A 122 12.00 0.37 6.53
N ASP A 123 11.17 -0.35 7.29
CA ASP A 123 10.78 -1.73 7.02
C ASP A 123 9.40 -2.07 7.61
N TYR A 124 8.93 -3.26 7.24
CA TYR A 124 7.64 -3.76 7.72
C TYR A 124 7.61 -3.99 9.23
N GLN A 125 8.72 -4.38 9.84
CA GLN A 125 8.80 -4.62 11.28
C GLN A 125 8.52 -3.33 12.07
N SER A 126 9.10 -2.24 11.64
CA SER A 126 8.90 -0.91 12.24
C SER A 126 7.46 -0.42 12.07
N LEU A 127 6.88 -0.62 10.86
CA LEU A 127 5.48 -0.33 10.59
C LEU A 127 4.56 -1.16 11.48
N LEU A 128 4.80 -2.46 11.59
CA LEU A 128 3.99 -3.37 12.41
C LEU A 128 4.04 -2.99 13.89
N SER A 129 5.21 -2.64 14.41
CA SER A 129 5.37 -2.17 15.79
C SER A 129 4.58 -0.90 16.07
N HIS A 130 4.54 0.02 15.11
CA HIS A 130 3.72 1.22 15.18
C HIS A 130 2.23 0.87 15.19
N GLN A 131 1.79 -0.01 14.31
CA GLN A 131 0.40 -0.44 14.22
C GLN A 131 -0.10 -1.13 15.48
N GLN A 132 0.74 -1.92 16.14
CA GLN A 132 0.41 -2.58 17.41
C GLN A 132 0.15 -1.58 18.54
N LYS A 133 0.83 -0.43 18.51
CA LYS A 133 0.66 0.63 19.52
C LYS A 133 -0.59 1.48 19.29
N THR A 134 -1.05 1.59 18.03
CA THR A 134 -2.13 2.51 17.64
C THR A 134 -3.50 1.83 17.50
N ASN A 135 -3.65 0.55 17.89
CA ASN A 135 -4.90 -0.21 17.77
C ASN A 135 -5.48 -0.27 16.36
N TRP A 136 -4.63 -0.43 15.38
CA TRP A 136 -5.04 -0.52 13.97
C TRP A 136 -6.10 -1.59 13.72
N PRO A 137 -6.91 -1.46 12.63
CA PRO A 137 -8.24 -2.08 12.56
C PRO A 137 -8.25 -3.59 12.80
N LYS A 138 -9.34 -4.06 13.36
CA LYS A 138 -9.63 -5.49 13.64
C LYS A 138 -9.35 -6.43 12.46
N ALA A 139 -9.45 -5.94 11.22
CA ALA A 139 -9.16 -6.70 10.00
C ALA A 139 -7.76 -7.32 9.97
N GLN A 140 -6.76 -6.69 10.58
CA GLN A 140 -5.40 -7.24 10.65
C GLN A 140 -5.23 -8.42 11.62
N ARG A 141 -6.25 -8.73 12.40
CA ARG A 141 -6.28 -9.89 13.28
C ARG A 141 -6.79 -11.15 12.60
N LEU A 142 -7.27 -11.04 11.36
CA LEU A 142 -7.77 -12.17 10.58
C LEU A 142 -6.65 -13.15 10.23
N ASP A 143 -6.99 -14.42 10.12
CA ASP A 143 -6.00 -15.50 9.95
C ASP A 143 -5.23 -15.42 8.63
N GLY A 144 -5.83 -14.91 7.57
CA GLY A 144 -5.16 -14.67 6.30
C GLY A 144 -4.05 -13.63 6.41
N HIS A 145 -4.29 -12.53 7.12
CA HIS A 145 -3.26 -11.54 7.42
C HIS A 145 -2.11 -12.14 8.24
N LYS A 146 -2.42 -12.99 9.22
CA LYS A 146 -1.38 -13.66 10.03
C LYS A 146 -0.54 -14.63 9.20
N LYS A 147 -1.15 -15.41 8.32
CA LYS A 147 -0.46 -16.34 7.43
C LYS A 147 0.44 -15.58 6.45
N LEU A 148 -0.06 -14.48 5.91
CA LEU A 148 0.70 -13.63 5.00
C LEU A 148 1.91 -13.01 5.67
N ARG A 149 1.76 -12.49 6.88
CA ARG A 149 2.88 -11.99 7.66
C ARG A 149 3.98 -13.05 7.81
N LYS A 150 3.60 -14.28 8.17
CA LYS A 150 4.56 -15.39 8.28
C LYS A 150 5.23 -15.70 6.94
N SER A 151 4.51 -15.66 5.83
CA SER A 151 5.08 -15.94 4.51
C SER A 151 6.03 -14.84 4.04
N LEU A 152 5.79 -13.58 4.39
CA LEU A 152 6.69 -12.47 4.12
C LEU A 152 7.97 -12.57 4.96
N TYR A 153 7.86 -12.95 6.24
CA TYR A 153 9.02 -13.16 7.10
C TYR A 153 9.92 -14.32 6.67
N ASN A 154 9.35 -15.38 6.08
CA ASN A 154 10.11 -16.54 5.64
C ASN A 154 10.74 -16.39 4.25
N LYS A 155 10.52 -15.27 3.55
CA LYS A 155 11.11 -14.95 2.24
C LYS A 155 12.14 -13.82 2.28
N ILE A 156 12.33 -13.25 3.46
CA ILE A 156 13.38 -12.28 3.76
C ILE A 156 14.48 -12.99 4.53
#